data_21c3e1809d1feceb50a3161aaf7fefc7
#
_entry.id   21c3e1809d1feceb50a3161aaf7fefc7
#
_cell.length_a   1.000
_cell.length_b   1.000
_cell.length_c   1.000
_cell.angle_alpha   90.00
_cell.angle_beta   90.00
_cell.angle_gamma   90.00
#
_symmetry.space_group_name_H-M   'P 1'
#
loop_
_entity.id
_entity.type
_entity.pdbx_description
1 polymer ?
#
loop_
_entity_poly.entity_id
_entity_poly.type
_entity_poly.pdbx_seq_one_letter_code
_entity_poly.pdbx_strand_id
1 'polypeptide(L)'
;MDRTRAMQIFCRVVESHSFAGAAMSLSMPRSTVSRAIQDLEAFLGVKLLQRTTRTLSLTPDGSLYYDHCQYVLDEVQRMEAVLSGNTRKPRGRLRIGMTSSFARSIVLPAIKTFQAGYPEIDVLLTL
;
A
#
# COMPACT_ATOMS: atom_id res chain seq x y z
N MET A 1 -15.69 9.41 -11.15
CA MET A 1 -14.92 8.51 -10.29
C MET A 1 -13.83 9.29 -9.59
N ASP A 2 -13.74 9.14 -8.29
CA ASP A 2 -12.60 9.66 -7.53
C ASP A 2 -11.41 8.70 -7.69
N ARG A 3 -10.45 9.08 -8.51
CA ARG A 3 -9.31 8.22 -8.87
C ARG A 3 -8.42 7.92 -7.67
N THR A 4 -8.12 8.92 -6.86
CA THR A 4 -7.30 8.74 -5.66
C THR A 4 -7.97 7.78 -4.69
N ARG A 5 -9.27 7.91 -4.50
CA ARG A 5 -10.04 7.01 -3.64
C ARG A 5 -10.04 5.59 -4.19
N ALA A 6 -10.23 5.44 -5.51
CA ALA A 6 -10.18 4.13 -6.17
C ALA A 6 -8.81 3.45 -6.00
N MET A 7 -7.73 4.22 -6.11
CA MET A 7 -6.37 3.72 -5.87
C MET A 7 -6.19 3.24 -4.43
N GLN A 8 -6.68 3.99 -3.45
CA GLN A 8 -6.63 3.60 -2.05
C GLN A 8 -7.39 2.30 -1.79
N ILE A 9 -8.59 2.19 -2.36
CA ILE A 9 -9.41 0.98 -2.23
C ILE A 9 -8.71 -0.22 -2.86
N PHE A 10 -8.14 -0.04 -4.05
CA PHE A 10 -7.41 -1.11 -4.73
C PHE A 10 -6.22 -1.60 -3.90
N CYS A 11 -5.41 -0.69 -3.39
CA CYS A 11 -4.27 -1.05 -2.54
C CYS A 11 -4.72 -1.81 -1.29
N ARG A 12 -5.84 -1.40 -0.69
CA ARG A 12 -6.35 -2.09 0.49
C ARG A 12 -6.82 -3.50 0.18
N VAL A 13 -7.46 -3.71 -0.97
CA VAL A 13 -7.86 -5.05 -1.42
C VAL A 13 -6.64 -5.95 -1.60
N VAL A 14 -5.59 -5.44 -2.23
CA VAL A 14 -4.33 -6.18 -2.42
C VAL A 14 -3.72 -6.57 -1.07
N GLU A 15 -3.61 -5.62 -0.16
CA GLU A 15 -2.99 -5.83 1.15
C GLU A 15 -3.80 -6.78 2.04
N SER A 16 -5.12 -6.72 1.95
CA SER A 16 -6.03 -7.57 2.73
C SER A 16 -6.23 -8.95 2.12
N HIS A 17 -5.82 -9.16 0.88
CA HIS A 17 -6.07 -10.39 0.10
C HIS A 17 -7.55 -10.77 0.00
N SER A 18 -8.46 -9.82 0.25
CA SER A 18 -9.90 -10.07 0.14
C SER A 18 -10.68 -8.77 0.04
N PHE A 19 -11.83 -8.83 -0.63
CA PHE A 19 -12.76 -7.71 -0.70
C PHE A 19 -13.41 -7.45 0.66
N ALA A 20 -13.77 -8.51 1.36
CA ALA A 20 -14.40 -8.40 2.69
C ALA A 20 -13.45 -7.76 3.70
N GLY A 21 -12.18 -8.19 3.71
CA GLY A 21 -11.17 -7.62 4.59
C GLY A 21 -10.91 -6.15 4.31
N ALA A 22 -10.84 -5.78 3.03
CA ALA A 22 -10.69 -4.38 2.64
C ALA A 22 -11.89 -3.54 3.07
N ALA A 23 -13.10 -4.06 2.88
CA ALA A 23 -14.33 -3.38 3.28
C ALA A 23 -14.37 -3.11 4.78
N MET A 24 -14.02 -4.10 5.59
CA MET A 24 -13.93 -3.92 7.04
C MET A 24 -12.90 -2.86 7.42
N SER A 25 -11.73 -2.94 6.83
CA SER A 25 -10.62 -2.02 7.10
C SER A 25 -10.97 -0.58 6.72
N LEU A 26 -11.74 -0.38 5.65
CA LEU A 26 -12.13 0.93 5.14
C LEU A 26 -13.48 1.41 5.69
N SER A 27 -14.13 0.61 6.52
CA SER A 27 -15.45 0.92 7.09
C SER A 27 -16.48 1.25 6.01
N MET A 28 -16.53 0.42 4.97
CA MET A 28 -17.50 0.58 3.88
C MET A 28 -18.09 -0.77 3.48
N PRO A 29 -19.26 -0.78 2.80
CA PRO A 29 -19.85 -2.03 2.32
C PRO A 29 -18.94 -2.72 1.29
N ARG A 30 -18.97 -4.06 1.29
CA ARG A 30 -18.23 -4.86 0.29
C ARG A 30 -18.66 -4.52 -1.14
N SER A 31 -19.94 -4.23 -1.36
CA SER A 31 -20.45 -3.84 -2.67
C SER A 31 -19.81 -2.56 -3.18
N THR A 32 -19.54 -1.60 -2.28
CA THR A 32 -18.85 -0.35 -2.62
C THR A 32 -17.40 -0.62 -3.06
N VAL A 33 -16.70 -1.50 -2.34
CA VAL A 33 -15.34 -1.91 -2.69
C VAL A 33 -15.32 -2.59 -4.05
N SER A 34 -16.21 -3.57 -4.27
CA SER A 34 -16.29 -4.29 -5.55
C SER A 34 -16.57 -3.36 -6.72
N ARG A 35 -17.49 -2.42 -6.54
CA ARG A 35 -17.86 -1.47 -7.58
C ARG A 35 -16.70 -0.53 -7.90
N ALA A 36 -15.99 -0.06 -6.89
CA ALA A 36 -14.82 0.80 -7.09
C ALA A 36 -13.75 0.10 -7.93
N ILE A 37 -13.50 -1.17 -7.67
CA ILE A 37 -12.53 -1.96 -8.44
C ILE A 37 -13.01 -2.15 -9.89
N GLN A 38 -14.28 -2.49 -10.08
CA GLN A 38 -14.86 -2.65 -11.42
C GLN A 38 -14.77 -1.36 -12.23
N ASP A 39 -15.12 -0.24 -11.62
CA ASP A 39 -15.05 1.08 -12.27
C ASP A 39 -13.60 1.44 -12.62
N LEU A 40 -12.67 1.14 -11.74
CA LEU A 40 -11.25 1.40 -11.97
C LEU A 40 -10.71 0.55 -13.13
N GLU A 41 -11.03 -0.74 -13.16
CA GLU A 41 -10.64 -1.63 -14.26
C GLU A 41 -11.25 -1.18 -15.59
N ALA A 42 -12.51 -0.76 -15.57
CA ALA A 42 -13.18 -0.24 -16.76
C ALA A 42 -12.52 1.06 -17.26
N PHE A 43 -12.18 1.95 -16.34
CA PHE A 43 -11.49 3.20 -16.67
C PHE A 43 -10.11 2.96 -17.30
N LEU A 44 -9.35 2.03 -16.74
CA LEU A 44 -8.00 1.71 -17.22
C LEU A 44 -8.03 0.79 -18.46
N GLY A 45 -9.13 0.10 -18.69
CA GLY A 45 -9.26 -0.83 -19.80
C GLY A 45 -8.49 -2.13 -19.64
N VAL A 46 -8.12 -2.48 -18.40
CA VAL A 46 -7.38 -3.71 -18.10
C VAL A 46 -7.93 -4.34 -16.82
N LYS A 47 -7.70 -5.65 -16.67
CA LYS A 47 -7.97 -6.36 -15.43
C LYS A 47 -6.79 -6.21 -14.48
N LEU A 48 -7.06 -5.83 -13.26
CA LEU A 48 -6.06 -5.70 -12.21
C LEU A 48 -6.02 -6.90 -11.28
N LEU A 49 -7.17 -7.55 -11.10
CA LEU A 49 -7.34 -8.68 -10.18
C LEU A 49 -7.90 -9.88 -10.92
N GLN A 50 -7.39 -11.05 -10.55
CA GLN A 50 -7.95 -12.35 -10.95
C GLN A 50 -8.61 -12.98 -9.73
N ARG A 51 -9.85 -13.42 -9.90
CA ARG A 51 -10.60 -14.10 -8.85
C ARG A 51 -10.85 -15.54 -9.23
N THR A 52 -10.50 -16.43 -8.33
CA THR A 52 -11.06 -17.77 -8.31
C THR A 52 -11.96 -17.89 -7.10
N THR A 53 -12.69 -19.00 -6.96
CA THR A 53 -13.53 -19.22 -5.79
C THR A 53 -12.76 -19.27 -4.48
N ARG A 54 -11.44 -19.40 -4.53
CA ARG A 54 -10.58 -19.57 -3.36
C ARG A 54 -9.50 -18.51 -3.21
N THR A 55 -9.10 -17.86 -4.30
CA THR A 55 -7.95 -16.96 -4.25
C THR A 55 -8.21 -15.67 -4.99
N LEU A 56 -7.62 -14.62 -4.48
CA LEU A 56 -7.55 -13.31 -5.12
C LEU A 56 -6.07 -13.04 -5.41
N SER A 57 -5.74 -12.80 -6.67
CA SER A 57 -4.37 -12.53 -7.08
C SER A 57 -4.32 -11.35 -8.03
N LEU A 58 -3.13 -10.76 -8.15
CA LEU A 58 -2.89 -9.67 -9.09
C LEU A 58 -2.62 -10.23 -10.48
N THR A 59 -3.15 -9.55 -11.51
CA THR A 59 -2.65 -9.72 -12.87
C THR A 59 -1.28 -9.04 -12.99
N PRO A 60 -0.51 -9.26 -14.08
CA PRO A 60 0.71 -8.47 -14.31
C PRO A 60 0.44 -6.97 -14.34
N ASP A 61 -0.65 -6.54 -14.96
CA ASP A 61 -1.06 -5.13 -14.95
C ASP A 61 -1.42 -4.66 -13.54
N GLY A 62 -2.07 -5.51 -12.76
CA GLY A 62 -2.41 -5.22 -11.37
C GLY A 62 -1.18 -5.03 -10.49
N SER A 63 -0.16 -5.86 -10.68
CA SER A 63 1.10 -5.74 -9.95
C SER A 63 1.82 -4.43 -10.28
N LEU A 64 1.88 -4.09 -11.56
CA LEU A 64 2.45 -2.82 -12.01
C LEU A 64 1.70 -1.64 -11.43
N TYR A 65 0.37 -1.68 -11.51
CA TYR A 65 -0.48 -0.60 -11.01
C TYR A 65 -0.35 -0.44 -9.50
N TYR A 66 -0.30 -1.55 -8.77
CA TYR A 66 -0.14 -1.52 -7.31
C TYR A 66 1.15 -0.81 -6.89
N ASP A 67 2.28 -1.14 -7.53
CA ASP A 67 3.57 -0.53 -7.21
C ASP A 67 3.54 0.98 -7.46
N HIS A 68 2.95 1.40 -8.57
CA HIS A 68 2.81 2.82 -8.89
C HIS A 68 1.83 3.53 -7.97
N CYS A 69 0.72 2.88 -7.60
CA CYS A 69 -0.24 3.45 -6.66
C CYS A 69 0.41 3.78 -5.32
N GLN A 70 1.24 2.87 -4.81
CA GLN A 70 1.92 3.10 -3.55
C GLN A 70 2.83 4.32 -3.62
N TYR A 71 3.59 4.44 -4.70
CA TYR A 71 4.45 5.59 -4.91
C TYR A 71 3.64 6.90 -4.97
N VAL A 72 2.58 6.92 -5.77
CA VAL A 72 1.75 8.12 -5.94
C VAL A 72 1.06 8.52 -4.63
N LEU A 73 0.48 7.55 -3.92
CA LEU A 73 -0.23 7.83 -2.66
C LEU A 73 0.73 8.31 -1.58
N ASP A 74 1.93 7.76 -1.51
CA ASP A 74 2.96 8.22 -0.57
C ASP A 74 3.39 9.66 -0.88
N GLU A 75 3.53 10.00 -2.16
CA GLU A 75 3.86 11.35 -2.59
C GLU A 75 2.77 12.37 -2.22
N VAL A 76 1.51 12.00 -2.40
CA VAL A 76 0.38 12.85 -2.00
C VAL A 76 0.42 13.11 -0.51
N GLN A 77 0.60 12.07 0.30
CA GLN A 77 0.67 12.20 1.75
C GLN A 77 1.86 13.05 2.19
N ARG A 78 3.00 12.88 1.53
CA ARG A 78 4.21 13.64 1.83
C ARG A 78 4.01 15.14 1.57
N MET A 79 3.40 15.47 0.44
CA MET A 79 3.07 16.86 0.09
C MET A 79 2.12 17.48 1.12
N GLU A 80 1.07 16.75 1.48
CA GLU A 80 0.10 17.20 2.46
C GLU A 80 0.74 17.42 3.84
N ALA A 81 1.64 16.53 4.24
CA ALA A 81 2.36 16.64 5.51
C ALA A 81 3.25 17.90 5.54
N VAL A 82 3.93 18.20 4.44
CA VAL A 82 4.75 19.42 4.33
C VAL A 82 3.88 20.68 4.48
N LEU A 83 2.74 20.72 3.78
CA LEU A 83 1.86 21.88 3.80
C LEU A 83 1.14 22.05 5.14
N SER A 84 0.83 20.95 5.83
CA SER A 84 0.15 21.00 7.12
C SER A 84 1.08 21.25 8.31
N GLY A 85 2.39 21.33 8.07
CA GLY A 85 3.36 21.53 9.14
C GLY A 85 3.66 20.29 9.96
N ASN A 86 3.18 19.13 9.54
CA ASN A 86 3.41 17.84 10.22
C ASN A 86 4.78 17.23 9.90
N THR A 87 5.71 18.03 9.42
CA THR A 87 7.05 17.58 9.04
C THR A 87 7.93 17.20 10.22
N ARG A 88 7.50 17.50 11.45
CA ARG A 88 8.29 17.30 12.66
C ARG A 88 8.38 15.86 13.13
N LYS A 89 7.43 15.02 12.71
CA LYS A 89 7.40 13.59 13.07
C LYS A 89 7.22 12.76 11.81
N PRO A 90 8.32 12.31 11.20
CA PRO A 90 8.23 11.42 10.06
C PRO A 90 7.41 10.18 10.42
N ARG A 91 6.49 9.81 9.54
CA ARG A 91 5.68 8.61 9.68
C ARG A 91 5.45 8.00 8.30
N GLY A 92 5.11 6.75 8.28
CA GLY A 92 4.85 6.03 7.05
C GLY A 92 5.53 4.68 7.07
N ARG A 93 5.65 4.09 5.89
CA ARG A 93 6.22 2.76 5.71
C ARG A 93 7.50 2.85 4.89
N LEU A 94 8.59 2.34 5.44
CA LEU A 94 9.87 2.25 4.75
C LEU A 94 10.12 0.80 4.36
N ARG A 95 10.33 0.54 3.07
CA ARG A 95 10.66 -0.78 2.55
C ARG A 95 12.12 -0.84 2.16
N ILE A 96 12.83 -1.84 2.67
CA ILE A 96 14.25 -2.01 2.37
C ILE A 96 14.45 -3.45 1.89
N GLY A 97 15.00 -3.59 0.67
CA GLY A 97 15.41 -4.89 0.13
C GLY A 97 16.90 -5.09 0.31
N MET A 98 17.31 -6.25 0.82
CA MET A 98 18.73 -6.56 1.04
C MET A 98 18.93 -8.06 1.24
N THR A 99 20.21 -8.50 1.22
CA THR A 99 20.54 -9.88 1.53
C THR A 99 20.40 -10.15 3.02
N SER A 100 20.09 -11.40 3.37
CA SER A 100 19.86 -11.80 4.77
C SER A 100 21.07 -11.58 5.66
N SER A 101 22.27 -11.87 5.16
CA SER A 101 23.50 -11.71 5.94
C SER A 101 23.79 -10.24 6.26
N PHE A 102 23.59 -9.36 5.30
CA PHE A 102 23.77 -7.92 5.49
C PHE A 102 22.73 -7.37 6.46
N ALA A 103 21.47 -7.81 6.33
CA ALA A 103 20.40 -7.38 7.23
C ALA A 103 20.70 -7.72 8.69
N ARG A 104 21.18 -8.94 8.96
CA ARG A 104 21.45 -9.38 10.32
C ARG A 104 22.62 -8.66 10.99
N SER A 105 23.69 -8.44 10.23
CA SER A 105 24.95 -7.95 10.81
C SER A 105 24.97 -6.46 11.06
N ILE A 106 24.37 -5.68 10.17
CA ILE A 106 24.57 -4.22 10.16
C ILE A 106 23.25 -3.47 10.22
N VAL A 107 22.25 -3.89 9.45
CA VAL A 107 21.04 -3.12 9.25
C VAL A 107 20.05 -3.26 10.40
N LEU A 108 19.85 -4.47 10.95
CA LEU A 108 18.89 -4.66 12.05
C LEU A 108 19.22 -3.81 13.29
N PRO A 109 20.47 -3.74 13.75
CA PRO A 109 20.80 -2.85 14.86
C PRO A 109 20.57 -1.36 14.52
N ALA A 110 20.90 -0.95 13.29
CA ALA A 110 20.69 0.42 12.84
C ALA A 110 19.20 0.77 12.76
N ILE A 111 18.36 -0.17 12.32
CA ILE A 111 16.91 0.02 12.24
C ILE A 111 16.30 0.20 13.63
N LYS A 112 16.74 -0.56 14.61
CA LYS A 112 16.26 -0.41 15.99
C LYS A 112 16.51 0.99 16.51
N THR A 113 17.70 1.52 16.28
CA THR A 113 18.05 2.89 16.67
C THR A 113 17.20 3.90 15.90
N PHE A 114 17.00 3.68 14.60
CA PHE A 114 16.18 4.54 13.77
C PHE A 114 14.72 4.57 14.24
N GLN A 115 14.13 3.42 14.52
CA GLN A 115 12.75 3.33 14.99
C GLN A 115 12.55 3.97 16.37
N ALA A 116 13.56 3.92 17.23
CA ALA A 116 13.51 4.60 18.51
C ALA A 116 13.43 6.11 18.35
N GLY A 117 14.11 6.66 17.34
CA GLY A 117 14.04 8.09 17.02
C GLY A 117 12.81 8.48 16.20
N TYR A 118 12.23 7.55 15.44
CA TYR A 118 11.10 7.80 14.55
C TYR A 118 10.04 6.70 14.71
N PRO A 119 9.30 6.69 15.83
CA PRO A 119 8.41 5.57 16.16
C PRO A 119 7.20 5.44 15.24
N GLU A 120 6.87 6.46 14.45
CA GLU A 120 5.75 6.42 13.52
C GLU A 120 6.12 5.90 12.15
N ILE A 121 7.38 5.52 11.94
CA ILE A 121 7.82 4.89 10.69
C ILE A 121 7.85 3.39 10.85
N ASP A 122 7.09 2.69 10.00
CA ASP A 122 7.12 1.24 9.90
C ASP A 122 8.21 0.84 8.90
N VAL A 123 9.12 -0.04 9.32
CA VAL A 123 10.19 -0.52 8.46
C VAL A 123 9.88 -1.95 8.04
N LEU A 124 9.84 -2.17 6.72
CA LEU A 124 9.67 -3.50 6.12
C LEU A 124 10.98 -3.92 5.47
N LEU A 125 11.49 -5.07 5.91
CA LEU A 125 12.67 -5.68 5.31
C LEU A 125 12.25 -6.80 4.36
N THR A 126 12.77 -6.75 3.13
CA THR A 126 12.62 -7.84 2.16
C THR A 126 13.99 -8.50 1.98
N LEU A 127 14.06 -9.75 2.34
CA LEU A 127 15.32 -10.53 2.32
C LEU A 127 15.44 -11.36 1.05
#